data_2fded2bb9592c66ae610c4ac1dcaa43d
#
_entry.id   2fded2bb9592c66ae610c4ac1dcaa43d
#
_cell.length_a   1.000
_cell.length_b   1.000
_cell.length_c   1.000
_cell.angle_alpha   90.00
_cell.angle_beta   90.00
_cell.angle_gamma   90.00
#
_symmetry.space_group_name_H-M   'P 1'
#
loop_
_entity.id
_entity.type
_entity.pdbx_description
1 polymer ?
#
loop_
_entity_poly.entity_id
_entity_poly.type
_entity_poly.pdbx_seq_one_letter_code
_entity_poly.pdbx_strand_id
1 'polypeptide(L)'
;MERKTKHITLLDDGKTMLYDFSKCDNYIEAILADYIDCTTDEQLKESISLCFPDNVSDQEKVFGNLKSKFSKIIPGRRKVYYVSVYNENNERVAVIGSNLFGSGLFYTRLRVDADLFGNKEEAKELIRKIKSNGICNNLRYFAKAKVPSDIQYKVTEWKF
;
A
#
# COMPACT_ATOMS: atom_id res chain seq x y z
N MET A 1 19.26 10.99 -20.39
CA MET A 1 18.50 9.83 -20.93
C MET A 1 17.38 9.46 -19.98
N GLU A 2 16.20 9.37 -20.51
CA GLU A 2 15.01 8.95 -19.74
C GLU A 2 15.19 7.49 -19.26
N ARG A 3 14.92 7.25 -17.99
CA ARG A 3 14.91 5.90 -17.39
C ARG A 3 13.51 5.56 -16.96
N LYS A 4 13.06 4.36 -17.21
CA LYS A 4 11.71 3.95 -16.86
C LYS A 4 11.60 2.48 -16.49
N THR A 5 10.68 2.21 -15.59
CA THR A 5 10.08 0.90 -15.35
C THR A 5 8.68 0.87 -15.95
N LYS A 6 7.91 -0.16 -15.65
CA LYS A 6 6.53 -0.25 -16.16
C LYS A 6 5.62 0.86 -15.61
N HIS A 7 5.81 1.26 -14.36
CA HIS A 7 4.90 2.20 -13.69
C HIS A 7 5.55 3.55 -13.36
N ILE A 8 6.86 3.69 -13.53
CA ILE A 8 7.60 4.88 -13.13
C ILE A 8 8.52 5.32 -14.27
N THR A 9 8.55 6.62 -14.53
CA THR A 9 9.47 7.25 -15.48
C THR A 9 10.25 8.35 -14.77
N LEU A 10 11.59 8.31 -14.86
CA LEU A 10 12.47 9.38 -14.45
C LEU A 10 12.90 10.14 -15.71
N LEU A 11 12.61 11.45 -15.77
CA LEU A 11 12.92 12.27 -16.93
C LEU A 11 14.42 12.58 -17.05
N ASP A 12 14.80 13.16 -18.18
CA ASP A 12 16.20 13.48 -18.50
C ASP A 12 16.88 14.45 -17.53
N ASP A 13 16.09 15.24 -16.80
CA ASP A 13 16.60 16.14 -15.76
C ASP A 13 17.15 15.40 -14.52
N GLY A 14 16.93 14.09 -14.44
CA GLY A 14 17.36 13.26 -13.32
C GLY A 14 16.64 13.53 -11.99
N LYS A 15 15.58 14.31 -12.02
CA LYS A 15 14.83 14.75 -10.82
C LYS A 15 13.34 14.56 -10.94
N THR A 16 12.76 14.80 -12.12
CA THR A 16 11.32 14.72 -12.32
C THR A 16 10.90 13.29 -12.56
N MET A 17 10.06 12.79 -11.67
CA MET A 17 9.51 11.45 -11.73
C MET A 17 8.03 11.51 -12.08
N LEU A 18 7.61 10.64 -13.00
CA LEU A 18 6.21 10.48 -13.39
C LEU A 18 5.75 9.05 -13.06
N TYR A 19 4.50 8.93 -12.67
CA TYR A 19 3.83 7.63 -12.48
C TYR A 19 2.37 7.74 -12.92
N ASP A 20 1.72 6.58 -13.11
CA ASP A 20 0.32 6.53 -13.55
C ASP A 20 -0.63 6.88 -12.41
N PHE A 21 -1.11 8.13 -12.37
CA PHE A 21 -2.06 8.63 -11.38
C PHE A 21 -3.42 7.94 -11.41
N SER A 22 -3.76 7.25 -12.49
CA SER A 22 -5.02 6.51 -12.58
C SER A 22 -5.00 5.23 -11.73
N LYS A 23 -3.81 4.70 -11.45
CA LYS A 23 -3.61 3.45 -10.74
C LYS A 23 -2.95 3.60 -9.38
N CYS A 24 -2.16 4.64 -9.19
CA CYS A 24 -1.34 4.84 -8.01
C CYS A 24 -1.58 6.22 -7.43
N ASP A 25 -1.84 6.29 -6.12
CA ASP A 25 -2.08 7.55 -5.42
C ASP A 25 -0.79 8.28 -5.04
N ASN A 26 0.34 7.55 -5.03
CA ASN A 26 1.64 8.10 -4.69
C ASN A 26 2.77 7.24 -5.29
N TYR A 27 4.01 7.74 -5.19
CA TYR A 27 5.18 7.06 -5.75
C TYR A 27 5.50 5.72 -5.07
N ILE A 28 5.20 5.56 -3.78
CA ILE A 28 5.39 4.30 -3.07
C ILE A 28 4.45 3.22 -3.64
N GLU A 29 3.22 3.58 -3.95
CA GLU A 29 2.29 2.67 -4.63
C GLU A 29 2.81 2.30 -6.03
N ALA A 30 3.42 3.24 -6.74
CA ALA A 30 4.02 2.95 -8.05
C ALA A 30 5.21 1.98 -7.95
N ILE A 31 6.07 2.14 -6.95
CA ILE A 31 7.16 1.18 -6.65
C ILE A 31 6.58 -0.20 -6.33
N LEU A 32 5.55 -0.25 -5.51
CA LEU A 32 4.89 -1.50 -5.16
C LEU A 32 4.24 -2.17 -6.38
N ALA A 33 3.61 -1.38 -7.24
CA ALA A 33 3.01 -1.86 -8.49
C ALA A 33 4.06 -2.52 -9.39
N ASP A 34 5.21 -1.88 -9.55
CA ASP A 34 6.33 -2.46 -10.29
C ASP A 34 6.77 -3.80 -9.69
N TYR A 35 6.90 -3.87 -8.37
CA TYR A 35 7.32 -5.09 -7.69
C TYR A 35 6.31 -6.23 -7.88
N ILE A 36 5.03 -5.97 -7.67
CA ILE A 36 3.98 -6.99 -7.76
C ILE A 36 3.81 -7.47 -9.19
N ASP A 37 3.88 -6.57 -10.16
CA ASP A 37 3.66 -6.89 -11.57
C ASP A 37 4.91 -7.50 -12.22
N CYS A 38 6.09 -7.11 -11.79
CA CYS A 38 7.37 -7.43 -12.45
C CYS A 38 8.20 -8.54 -11.79
N THR A 39 7.93 -8.97 -10.60
CA THR A 39 8.36 -10.25 -10.00
C THR A 39 9.78 -10.41 -9.46
N THR A 40 10.74 -9.49 -9.64
CA THR A 40 12.10 -9.70 -9.14
C THR A 40 12.59 -8.61 -8.21
N ASP A 41 13.54 -8.95 -7.33
CA ASP A 41 14.18 -7.98 -6.44
C ASP A 41 14.96 -6.92 -7.20
N GLU A 42 15.57 -7.29 -8.33
CA GLU A 42 16.30 -6.37 -9.20
C GLU A 42 15.36 -5.31 -9.78
N GLN A 43 14.16 -5.70 -10.20
CA GLN A 43 13.14 -4.77 -10.70
C GLN A 43 12.64 -3.85 -9.60
N LEU A 44 12.44 -4.37 -8.38
CA LEU A 44 12.09 -3.53 -7.24
C LEU A 44 13.20 -2.51 -6.93
N LYS A 45 14.46 -2.94 -6.91
CA LYS A 45 15.61 -2.04 -6.71
C LYS A 45 15.70 -0.98 -7.80
N GLU A 46 15.46 -1.35 -9.05
CA GLU A 46 15.42 -0.38 -10.16
C GLU A 46 14.33 0.67 -9.96
N SER A 47 13.11 0.26 -9.62
CA SER A 47 12.01 1.18 -9.33
C SER A 47 12.35 2.13 -8.20
N ILE A 48 12.93 1.63 -7.12
CA ILE A 48 13.35 2.44 -5.98
C ILE A 48 14.44 3.44 -6.41
N SER A 49 15.39 3.01 -7.22
CA SER A 49 16.48 3.89 -7.70
C SER A 49 15.98 5.04 -8.56
N LEU A 50 14.88 4.86 -9.29
CA LEU A 50 14.26 5.94 -10.05
C LEU A 50 13.63 7.01 -9.14
N CYS A 51 13.12 6.61 -7.99
CA CYS A 51 12.50 7.52 -7.02
C CYS A 51 13.52 8.21 -6.11
N PHE A 52 14.69 7.58 -5.89
CA PHE A 52 15.76 8.07 -5.02
C PHE A 52 17.11 7.98 -5.74
N PRO A 53 17.29 8.69 -6.87
CA PRO A 53 18.40 8.43 -7.79
C PRO A 53 19.81 8.64 -7.22
N ASP A 54 19.95 9.52 -6.22
CA ASP A 54 21.27 9.87 -5.67
C ASP A 54 21.41 9.50 -4.19
N ASN A 55 20.51 8.66 -3.66
CA ASN A 55 20.50 8.34 -2.24
C ASN A 55 20.44 6.82 -1.98
N VAL A 56 21.60 6.19 -1.97
CA VAL A 56 21.76 4.74 -1.74
C VAL A 56 21.20 4.34 -0.36
N SER A 57 21.41 5.14 0.66
CA SER A 57 20.91 4.84 2.02
C SER A 57 19.37 4.77 2.05
N ASP A 58 18.70 5.73 1.42
CA ASP A 58 17.23 5.71 1.33
C ASP A 58 16.72 4.57 0.45
N GLN A 59 17.42 4.25 -0.64
CA GLN A 59 17.10 3.09 -1.47
C GLN A 59 17.10 1.79 -0.66
N GLU A 60 18.12 1.56 0.15
CA GLU A 60 18.23 0.37 1.00
C GLU A 60 17.15 0.30 2.07
N LYS A 61 16.83 1.43 2.71
CA LYS A 61 15.74 1.50 3.70
C LYS A 61 14.38 1.19 3.09
N VAL A 62 14.08 1.81 1.95
CA VAL A 62 12.81 1.59 1.26
C VAL A 62 12.69 0.14 0.80
N PHE A 63 13.75 -0.42 0.25
CA PHE A 63 13.79 -1.82 -0.16
C PHE A 63 13.51 -2.75 1.02
N GLY A 64 14.21 -2.58 2.13
CA GLY A 64 14.03 -3.40 3.33
C GLY A 64 12.62 -3.28 3.90
N ASN A 65 12.07 -2.08 3.98
CA ASN A 65 10.73 -1.84 4.49
C ASN A 65 9.66 -2.49 3.60
N LEU A 66 9.77 -2.35 2.29
CA LEU A 66 8.82 -2.95 1.36
C LEU A 66 8.90 -4.48 1.39
N LYS A 67 10.09 -5.06 1.43
CA LYS A 67 10.27 -6.51 1.55
C LYS A 67 9.68 -7.06 2.84
N SER A 68 9.88 -6.37 3.96
CA SER A 68 9.33 -6.77 5.25
C SER A 68 7.80 -6.68 5.26
N LYS A 69 7.24 -5.56 4.81
CA LYS A 69 5.80 -5.30 4.82
C LYS A 69 5.04 -6.24 3.87
N PHE A 70 5.62 -6.52 2.71
CA PHE A 70 4.95 -7.30 1.66
C PHE A 70 5.51 -8.71 1.48
N SER A 71 6.16 -9.26 2.50
CA SER A 71 6.73 -10.61 2.46
C SER A 71 5.72 -11.71 2.14
N LYS A 72 4.44 -11.49 2.44
CA LYS A 72 3.34 -12.42 2.15
C LYS A 72 2.77 -12.28 0.75
N ILE A 73 3.18 -11.25 0.00
CA ILE A 73 2.69 -11.03 -1.36
C ILE A 73 3.58 -11.83 -2.32
N ILE A 74 2.95 -12.60 -3.18
CA ILE A 74 3.65 -13.35 -4.22
C ILE A 74 3.83 -12.41 -5.42
N PRO A 75 5.07 -12.05 -5.79
CA PRO A 75 5.32 -11.23 -6.98
C PRO A 75 4.74 -11.87 -8.24
N GLY A 76 4.33 -11.05 -9.20
CA GLY A 76 3.74 -11.52 -10.46
C GLY A 76 2.25 -11.75 -10.41
N ARG A 77 1.61 -11.67 -9.28
CA ARG A 77 0.16 -11.60 -9.20
C ARG A 77 -0.26 -10.14 -9.44
N ARG A 78 -1.00 -9.92 -10.51
CA ARG A 78 -1.39 -8.57 -10.96
C ARG A 78 -2.46 -7.91 -10.08
N LYS A 79 -2.79 -8.49 -8.94
CA LYS A 79 -3.78 -7.94 -8.03
C LYS A 79 -3.52 -8.37 -6.60
N VAL A 80 -3.87 -7.49 -5.69
CA VAL A 80 -3.88 -7.74 -4.25
C VAL A 80 -5.21 -7.28 -3.68
N TYR A 81 -5.51 -7.68 -2.45
CA TYR A 81 -6.74 -7.34 -1.75
C TYR A 81 -6.42 -6.63 -0.45
N TYR A 82 -7.27 -5.71 -0.07
CA TYR A 82 -7.17 -5.00 1.20
C TYR A 82 -8.56 -4.70 1.73
N VAL A 83 -8.65 -4.31 3.00
CA VAL A 83 -9.92 -3.98 3.64
C VAL A 83 -10.11 -2.46 3.62
N SER A 84 -11.20 -2.04 3.00
CA SER A 84 -11.64 -0.64 2.99
C SER A 84 -12.77 -0.43 3.98
N VAL A 85 -12.83 0.78 4.54
CA VAL A 85 -13.86 1.23 5.46
C VAL A 85 -14.71 2.28 4.77
N TYR A 86 -16.02 2.05 4.74
CA TYR A 86 -17.00 2.95 4.13
C TYR A 86 -17.93 3.52 5.20
N ASN A 87 -18.31 4.77 5.02
CA ASN A 87 -19.32 5.42 5.85
C ASN A 87 -20.74 5.11 5.37
N GLU A 88 -21.75 5.66 6.06
CA GLU A 88 -23.17 5.52 5.71
C GLU A 88 -23.52 6.04 4.31
N ASN A 89 -22.77 7.00 3.78
CA ASN A 89 -22.93 7.56 2.45
C ASN A 89 -22.22 6.75 1.36
N ASN A 90 -21.70 5.57 1.70
CA ASN A 90 -20.94 4.69 0.80
C ASN A 90 -19.66 5.35 0.26
N GLU A 91 -19.04 6.21 1.07
CA GLU A 91 -17.75 6.82 0.76
C GLU A 91 -16.63 6.08 1.51
N ARG A 92 -15.53 5.80 0.84
CA ARG A 92 -14.35 5.23 1.49
C ARG A 92 -13.70 6.27 2.39
N VAL A 93 -13.69 6.02 3.68
CA VAL A 93 -13.11 6.92 4.69
C VAL A 93 -11.76 6.47 5.20
N ALA A 94 -11.45 5.19 5.07
CA ALA A 94 -10.17 4.62 5.51
C ALA A 94 -9.90 3.26 4.87
N VAL A 95 -8.71 2.75 5.11
CA VAL A 95 -8.31 1.36 4.91
C VAL A 95 -7.73 0.83 6.21
N ILE A 96 -7.59 -0.49 6.33
CA ILE A 96 -7.07 -1.13 7.54
C ILE A 96 -5.61 -1.55 7.33
N GLY A 97 -4.75 -1.09 8.21
CA GLY A 97 -3.36 -1.53 8.27
C GLY A 97 -3.00 -2.10 9.63
N SER A 98 -1.86 -2.77 9.70
CA SER A 98 -1.27 -3.20 10.96
C SER A 98 0.03 -2.44 11.24
N ASN A 99 0.27 -2.17 12.51
CA ASN A 99 1.48 -1.48 12.91
C ASN A 99 2.67 -2.44 12.82
N LEU A 100 3.71 -2.04 12.10
CA LEU A 100 4.97 -2.79 12.00
C LEU A 100 5.63 -3.03 13.38
N PHE A 101 5.28 -2.24 14.37
CA PHE A 101 5.81 -2.35 15.75
C PHE A 101 4.90 -3.17 16.67
N GLY A 102 3.99 -3.96 16.13
CA GLY A 102 3.29 -5.01 16.88
C GLY A 102 2.11 -4.59 17.74
N SER A 103 1.61 -3.38 17.65
CA SER A 103 0.54 -2.89 18.53
C SER A 103 -0.88 -2.93 17.96
N GLY A 104 -1.14 -3.76 16.94
CA GLY A 104 -2.48 -4.03 16.46
C GLY A 104 -2.87 -3.29 15.19
N LEU A 105 -4.17 -3.36 14.88
CA LEU A 105 -4.75 -2.81 13.68
C LEU A 105 -5.05 -1.33 13.84
N PHE A 106 -4.96 -0.58 12.74
CA PHE A 106 -5.27 0.85 12.73
C PHE A 106 -6.00 1.26 11.45
N TYR A 107 -6.71 2.37 11.53
CA TYR A 107 -7.30 3.02 10.36
C TYR A 107 -6.28 3.98 9.74
N THR A 108 -6.17 3.96 8.41
CA THR A 108 -5.32 4.91 7.67
C THR A 108 -6.02 5.36 6.39
N ARG A 109 -5.70 6.55 5.93
CA ARG A 109 -6.19 7.05 4.64
C ARG A 109 -5.33 6.60 3.47
N LEU A 110 -4.10 6.19 3.74
CA LEU A 110 -3.12 5.81 2.72
C LEU A 110 -3.26 4.33 2.39
N ARG A 111 -3.69 4.02 1.17
CA ARG A 111 -3.81 2.63 0.69
C ARG A 111 -2.50 1.86 0.81
N VAL A 112 -1.36 2.53 0.62
CA VAL A 112 -0.03 1.91 0.76
C VAL A 112 0.24 1.39 2.16
N ASP A 113 -0.42 1.93 3.18
CA ASP A 113 -0.29 1.49 4.57
C ASP A 113 -1.27 0.36 4.93
N ALA A 114 -2.17 -0.01 4.02
CA ALA A 114 -3.08 -1.12 4.23
C ALA A 114 -2.34 -2.45 4.29
N ASP A 115 -2.90 -3.40 5.05
CA ASP A 115 -2.49 -4.79 4.94
C ASP A 115 -2.94 -5.34 3.59
N LEU A 116 -2.00 -5.87 2.82
CA LEU A 116 -2.24 -6.42 1.49
C LEU A 116 -2.24 -7.95 1.54
N PHE A 117 -3.23 -8.55 0.91
CA PHE A 117 -3.44 -9.99 0.88
C PHE A 117 -3.41 -10.51 -0.55
N GLY A 118 -2.92 -11.73 -0.71
CA GLY A 118 -2.88 -12.40 -2.02
C GLY A 118 -4.22 -12.96 -2.46
N ASN A 119 -5.21 -13.10 -1.56
CA ASN A 119 -6.54 -13.61 -1.88
C ASN A 119 -7.62 -12.95 -1.02
N LYS A 120 -8.87 -13.07 -1.49
CA LYS A 120 -10.04 -12.47 -0.82
C LYS A 120 -10.31 -13.08 0.55
N GLU A 121 -10.06 -14.36 0.74
CA GLU A 121 -10.38 -15.07 1.99
C GLU A 121 -9.55 -14.56 3.16
N GLU A 122 -8.27 -14.26 2.95
CA GLU A 122 -7.41 -13.65 3.97
C GLU A 122 -7.92 -12.25 4.39
N ALA A 123 -8.35 -11.45 3.41
CA ALA A 123 -8.94 -10.14 3.70
C ALA A 123 -10.27 -10.26 4.46
N LYS A 124 -11.11 -11.22 4.11
CA LYS A 124 -12.36 -11.50 4.85
C LYS A 124 -12.09 -11.96 6.28
N GLU A 125 -11.03 -12.74 6.49
CA GLU A 125 -10.62 -13.16 7.82
C GLU A 125 -10.21 -11.98 8.69
N LEU A 126 -9.54 -10.99 8.13
CA LEU A 126 -9.25 -9.74 8.83
C LEU A 126 -10.54 -9.04 9.29
N ILE A 127 -11.56 -8.97 8.43
CA ILE A 127 -12.86 -8.39 8.78
C ILE A 127 -13.51 -9.15 9.94
N ARG A 128 -13.45 -10.49 9.94
CA ARG A 128 -13.98 -11.31 11.04
C ARG A 128 -13.28 -11.01 12.35
N LYS A 129 -11.95 -10.89 12.33
CA LYS A 129 -11.17 -10.52 13.52
C LYS A 129 -11.55 -9.16 14.07
N ILE A 130 -11.74 -8.17 13.20
CA ILE A 130 -12.17 -6.83 13.58
C ILE A 130 -13.54 -6.87 14.27
N LYS A 131 -14.49 -7.61 13.69
CA LYS A 131 -15.84 -7.73 14.25
C LYS A 131 -15.87 -8.48 15.58
N SER A 132 -14.97 -9.44 15.79
CA SER A 132 -14.92 -10.24 17.03
C SER A 132 -14.17 -9.51 18.15
N ASN A 133 -13.05 -8.85 17.85
CA ASN A 133 -12.11 -8.34 18.84
C ASN A 133 -12.06 -6.80 18.91
N GLY A 134 -12.72 -6.13 17.98
CA GLY A 134 -12.61 -4.69 17.82
C GLY A 134 -11.27 -4.27 17.21
N ILE A 135 -11.19 -3.01 16.84
CA ILE A 135 -9.94 -2.36 16.46
C ILE A 135 -9.41 -1.63 17.67
N CYS A 136 -8.13 -1.83 18.00
CA CYS A 136 -7.46 -0.96 18.96
C CYS A 136 -7.62 0.48 18.51
N ASN A 137 -8.02 1.36 19.44
CA ASN A 137 -8.42 2.75 19.20
C ASN A 137 -7.30 3.66 18.65
N ASN A 138 -6.43 3.16 17.79
CA ASN A 138 -5.40 3.97 17.16
C ASN A 138 -5.97 4.71 15.95
N LEU A 139 -6.65 5.79 16.26
CA LEU A 139 -7.20 6.75 15.30
C LEU A 139 -6.10 7.67 14.72
N ARG A 140 -4.90 7.15 14.53
CA ARG A 140 -3.70 7.93 14.15
C ARG A 140 -3.90 8.84 12.94
N TYR A 141 -4.84 8.49 12.08
CA TYR A 141 -5.04 9.17 10.80
C TYR A 141 -6.43 9.76 10.62
N PHE A 142 -7.31 9.54 11.57
CA PHE A 142 -8.57 10.30 11.66
C PHE A 142 -8.36 11.56 12.50
N ALA A 143 -7.33 12.35 12.20
CA ALA A 143 -7.04 13.56 12.96
C ALA A 143 -8.35 14.34 13.18
N LYS A 144 -8.88 14.34 14.42
CA LYS A 144 -10.06 15.03 14.87
C LYS A 144 -11.43 14.44 14.42
N ALA A 145 -11.48 13.33 13.68
CA ALA A 145 -12.76 12.71 13.36
C ALA A 145 -12.95 11.45 14.19
N LYS A 146 -14.07 11.35 14.88
CA LYS A 146 -14.51 10.08 15.47
C LYS A 146 -14.77 9.10 14.33
N VAL A 147 -14.42 7.83 14.53
CA VAL A 147 -14.88 6.77 13.61
C VAL A 147 -16.40 6.82 13.59
N PRO A 148 -17.03 6.99 12.43
CA PRO A 148 -18.49 6.98 12.34
C PRO A 148 -19.05 5.69 12.94
N SER A 149 -20.18 5.77 13.63
CA SER A 149 -20.83 4.60 14.23
C SER A 149 -21.31 3.58 13.17
N ASP A 150 -21.65 4.06 11.98
CA ASP A 150 -22.22 3.27 10.89
C ASP A 150 -21.17 3.05 9.78
N ILE A 151 -20.14 2.28 10.10
CA ILE A 151 -19.12 1.92 9.13
C ILE A 151 -19.34 0.50 8.62
N GLN A 152 -18.94 0.28 7.36
CA GLN A 152 -18.91 -1.02 6.73
C GLN A 152 -17.49 -1.36 6.28
N TYR A 153 -17.10 -2.61 6.48
CA TYR A 153 -15.83 -3.14 5.99
C TYR A 153 -16.06 -3.88 4.68
N LYS A 154 -15.26 -3.58 3.68
CA LYS A 154 -15.33 -4.25 2.37
C LYS A 154 -13.96 -4.72 1.93
N VAL A 155 -13.90 -5.92 1.36
CA VAL A 155 -12.70 -6.38 0.66
C VAL A 155 -12.62 -5.65 -0.68
N THR A 156 -11.50 -4.98 -0.91
CA THR A 156 -11.26 -4.20 -2.11
C THR A 156 -10.11 -4.80 -2.90
N GLU A 157 -10.30 -4.94 -4.19
CA GLU A 157 -9.27 -5.42 -5.11
C GLU A 157 -8.46 -4.24 -5.64
N TRP A 158 -7.13 -4.39 -5.64
CA TRP A 158 -6.21 -3.46 -6.26
C TRP A 158 -5.50 -4.17 -7.41
N LYS A 159 -5.79 -3.75 -8.63
CA LYS A 159 -5.22 -4.29 -9.87
C LYS A 159 -4.11 -3.40 -10.40
N PHE A 160 -3.11 -4.04 -10.93
CA PHE A 160 -1.99 -3.37 -11.58
C PHE A 160 -1.99 -3.57 -13.10
#